data_64d7fb6939c4f4a21d5cb545431e98bb
#
_entry.id   64d7fb6939c4f4a21d5cb545431e98bb
#
_cell.length_a   1.000
_cell.length_b   1.000
_cell.length_c   1.000
_cell.angle_alpha   90.00
_cell.angle_beta   90.00
_cell.angle_gamma   90.00
#
_symmetry.space_group_name_H-M   'P 1'
#
loop_
_entity.id
_entity.type
_entity.pdbx_description
1 polymer ?
#
loop_
_entity_poly.entity_id
_entity_poly.type
_entity_poly.pdbx_seq_one_letter_code
_entity_poly.pdbx_strand_id
1 'polypeptide(L)'
;MNSPCSLKDSSASEPESETSEVRDPLRAYFREVSKHPPMRREEERAIAQRVRMGDKEAGQKMVLANLRLVVRIALHCRNDSNLPDLIQEGNIGLMHAVGKYDPDLGIRFSTYATFWIRARMRRYLMDTWSMVKIGTTDSHRRLFYSLKREKERLERSGVIPSARLLADNLDTTALEIEDMEQRLYHLDISLEAPQREDGNPLMDTIGSGEDIEETVIEKDTAVMLRKRLGDFKKRLKERECFILDNRIMADDPLTLEEIGQRFNTSKERVRQIQVKISNNLARNLRSSEIRPSM
;
A
#
# COMPACT_ATOMS: atom_id res chain seq x y z
N MET A 1 75.99 -30.51 -22.25
CA MET A 1 75.83 -31.83 -22.87
C MET A 1 74.35 -32.10 -22.97
N ASN A 2 73.95 -32.13 -24.19
CA ASN A 2 72.77 -32.83 -24.78
C ASN A 2 71.36 -32.42 -24.42
N SER A 3 70.81 -31.75 -25.39
CA SER A 3 69.38 -31.84 -25.86
C SER A 3 69.01 -33.28 -26.28
N PRO A 4 67.89 -33.58 -26.87
CA PRO A 4 66.50 -33.02 -26.93
C PRO A 4 65.40 -34.11 -26.87
N CYS A 5 64.20 -33.74 -27.07
CA CYS A 5 63.11 -34.50 -27.74
C CYS A 5 61.80 -34.42 -26.91
N SER A 6 60.61 -34.25 -27.37
CA SER A 6 59.98 -34.24 -28.67
C SER A 6 58.53 -33.77 -28.46
N LEU A 7 58.05 -33.12 -29.44
CA LEU A 7 56.64 -32.79 -29.66
C LEU A 7 55.68 -34.01 -29.51
N LYS A 8 54.58 -33.83 -28.90
CA LYS A 8 53.33 -34.45 -29.35
C LYS A 8 52.16 -33.50 -29.14
N ASP A 9 51.66 -33.06 -30.27
CA ASP A 9 50.34 -32.50 -30.43
C ASP A 9 49.27 -33.42 -29.87
N SER A 10 48.39 -32.89 -29.06
CA SER A 10 47.05 -33.43 -28.90
C SER A 10 46.09 -32.26 -28.77
N SER A 11 45.51 -31.95 -29.91
CA SER A 11 44.29 -31.19 -30.05
C SER A 11 43.21 -31.80 -29.16
N ALA A 12 42.92 -31.15 -28.03
CA ALA A 12 41.74 -31.35 -27.28
C ALA A 12 40.85 -30.10 -27.47
N SER A 13 39.86 -30.27 -28.29
CA SER A 13 38.73 -29.37 -28.45
C SER A 13 38.14 -29.04 -27.06
N GLU A 14 38.31 -27.80 -26.66
CA GLU A 14 37.55 -27.21 -25.54
C GLU A 14 36.06 -27.25 -25.92
N PRO A 15 35.19 -27.77 -25.04
CA PRO A 15 33.76 -27.56 -25.23
C PRO A 15 33.49 -26.08 -24.99
N GLU A 16 33.09 -25.40 -26.05
CA GLU A 16 32.44 -24.11 -25.95
C GLU A 16 31.29 -24.25 -24.93
N SER A 17 31.54 -23.77 -23.72
CA SER A 17 30.49 -23.55 -22.75
C SER A 17 29.57 -22.50 -23.35
N GLU A 18 28.49 -22.95 -23.97
CA GLU A 18 27.26 -22.17 -24.15
C GLU A 18 26.76 -21.75 -22.76
N THR A 19 27.39 -20.75 -22.16
CA THR A 19 26.79 -19.95 -21.15
C THR A 19 25.58 -19.32 -21.82
N SER A 20 24.42 -19.87 -21.53
CA SER A 20 23.14 -19.23 -21.81
C SER A 20 23.22 -17.80 -21.27
N GLU A 21 23.56 -16.86 -22.15
CA GLU A 21 23.40 -15.44 -21.86
C GLU A 21 21.93 -15.27 -21.48
N VAL A 22 21.67 -15.16 -20.19
CA VAL A 22 20.41 -14.65 -19.68
C VAL A 22 20.27 -13.29 -20.33
N ARG A 23 19.47 -13.23 -21.39
CA ARG A 23 19.28 -12.00 -22.15
C ARG A 23 18.68 -10.99 -21.21
N ASP A 24 19.51 -10.10 -20.72
CA ASP A 24 19.06 -9.00 -19.85
C ASP A 24 17.95 -8.24 -20.61
N PRO A 25 16.68 -8.33 -20.13
CA PRO A 25 15.55 -7.76 -20.85
C PRO A 25 15.70 -6.24 -21.02
N LEU A 26 16.46 -5.61 -20.14
CA LEU A 26 16.73 -4.18 -20.20
C LEU A 26 17.68 -3.84 -21.36
N ARG A 27 18.69 -4.66 -21.60
CA ARG A 27 19.58 -4.51 -22.77
C ARG A 27 18.83 -4.72 -24.07
N ALA A 28 17.92 -5.70 -24.11
CA ALA A 28 17.08 -5.93 -25.29
C ALA A 28 16.18 -4.70 -25.56
N TYR A 29 15.57 -4.13 -24.52
CA TYR A 29 14.78 -2.91 -24.63
C TYR A 29 15.59 -1.72 -25.14
N PHE A 30 16.78 -1.48 -24.62
CA PHE A 30 17.64 -0.38 -25.10
C PHE A 30 18.05 -0.55 -26.55
N ARG A 31 18.31 -1.76 -26.98
CA ARG A 31 18.61 -2.07 -28.39
C ARG A 31 17.42 -1.72 -29.29
N GLU A 32 16.21 -2.05 -28.86
CA GLU A 32 14.98 -1.73 -29.62
C GLU A 32 14.76 -0.21 -29.70
N VAL A 33 14.84 0.48 -28.55
CA VAL A 33 14.70 1.94 -28.47
C VAL A 33 15.73 2.67 -29.36
N SER A 34 16.93 2.09 -29.51
CA SER A 34 18.00 2.68 -30.32
C SER A 34 17.70 2.66 -31.83
N LYS A 35 16.78 1.81 -32.30
CA LYS A 35 16.37 1.76 -33.71
C LYS A 35 15.54 2.96 -34.14
N HIS A 36 14.97 3.69 -33.20
CA HIS A 36 14.11 4.83 -33.44
C HIS A 36 14.88 6.16 -33.31
N PRO A 37 15.23 6.85 -34.39
CA PRO A 37 15.89 8.14 -34.35
C PRO A 37 14.96 9.24 -33.86
N PRO A 38 15.48 10.30 -33.24
CA PRO A 38 14.68 11.46 -32.88
C PRO A 38 14.16 12.19 -34.12
N MET A 39 12.93 12.69 -34.05
CA MET A 39 12.28 13.42 -35.14
C MET A 39 12.83 14.83 -35.31
N ARG A 40 12.83 15.33 -36.54
CA ARG A 40 13.05 16.75 -36.87
C ARG A 40 11.84 17.58 -36.46
N ARG A 41 12.04 18.88 -36.26
CA ARG A 41 10.98 19.80 -35.80
C ARG A 41 9.77 19.88 -36.77
N GLU A 42 10.03 19.83 -38.04
CA GLU A 42 8.98 19.89 -39.07
C GLU A 42 8.15 18.60 -39.09
N GLU A 43 8.81 17.44 -39.02
CA GLU A 43 8.15 16.14 -38.91
C GLU A 43 7.33 16.01 -37.65
N GLU A 44 7.88 16.49 -36.52
CA GLU A 44 7.22 16.53 -35.22
C GLU A 44 5.90 17.28 -35.28
N ARG A 45 5.91 18.47 -35.91
CA ARG A 45 4.71 19.29 -36.09
C ARG A 45 3.67 18.64 -36.98
N ALA A 46 4.10 18.07 -38.14
CA ALA A 46 3.21 17.39 -39.04
C ALA A 46 2.54 16.15 -38.43
N ILE A 47 3.31 15.37 -37.67
CA ILE A 47 2.80 14.18 -36.98
C ILE A 47 1.86 14.62 -35.83
N ALA A 48 2.19 15.65 -35.06
CA ALA A 48 1.36 16.16 -33.97
C ALA A 48 -0.01 16.63 -34.49
N GLN A 49 -0.08 17.28 -35.67
CA GLN A 49 -1.35 17.65 -36.31
C GLN A 49 -2.19 16.43 -36.63
N ARG A 50 -1.57 15.36 -37.17
CA ARG A 50 -2.27 14.10 -37.43
C ARG A 50 -2.79 13.44 -36.19
N VAL A 51 -2.01 13.45 -35.07
CA VAL A 51 -2.45 12.95 -33.76
C VAL A 51 -3.69 13.70 -33.26
N ARG A 52 -3.73 15.02 -33.45
CA ARG A 52 -4.88 15.86 -33.08
C ARG A 52 -6.15 15.51 -33.91
N MET A 53 -5.98 15.02 -35.13
CA MET A 53 -7.08 14.50 -35.98
C MET A 53 -7.51 13.08 -35.60
N GLY A 54 -6.89 12.46 -34.57
CA GLY A 54 -7.24 11.12 -34.10
C GLY A 54 -6.46 9.97 -34.76
N ASP A 55 -5.39 10.25 -35.48
CA ASP A 55 -4.54 9.24 -36.11
C ASP A 55 -3.69 8.50 -35.09
N LYS A 56 -4.05 7.25 -34.84
CA LYS A 56 -3.35 6.38 -33.87
C LYS A 56 -1.93 5.99 -34.30
N GLU A 57 -1.72 5.80 -35.61
CA GLU A 57 -0.40 5.44 -36.15
C GLU A 57 0.60 6.60 -35.98
N ALA A 58 0.12 7.83 -36.24
CA ALA A 58 0.91 9.03 -35.97
C ALA A 58 1.28 9.14 -34.48
N GLY A 59 0.35 8.83 -33.57
CA GLY A 59 0.60 8.79 -32.12
C GLY A 59 1.67 7.76 -31.77
N GLN A 60 1.61 6.56 -32.30
CA GLN A 60 2.62 5.52 -32.08
C GLN A 60 4.02 5.95 -32.57
N LYS A 61 4.11 6.54 -33.76
CA LYS A 61 5.37 7.07 -34.31
C LYS A 61 5.96 8.14 -33.38
N MET A 62 5.11 9.02 -32.86
CA MET A 62 5.55 10.08 -31.95
C MET A 62 6.07 9.53 -30.62
N VAL A 63 5.43 8.48 -30.05
CA VAL A 63 5.91 7.77 -28.85
C VAL A 63 7.25 7.11 -29.14
N LEU A 64 7.36 6.29 -30.18
CA LEU A 64 8.56 5.53 -30.52
C LEU A 64 9.81 6.42 -30.67
N ALA A 65 9.68 7.53 -31.38
CA ALA A 65 10.78 8.46 -31.59
C ALA A 65 11.26 9.17 -30.30
N ASN A 66 10.43 9.17 -29.24
CA ASN A 66 10.74 9.85 -27.98
C ASN A 66 11.04 8.90 -26.80
N LEU A 67 11.06 7.56 -27.01
CA LEU A 67 11.40 6.61 -25.95
C LEU A 67 12.80 6.84 -25.37
N ARG A 68 13.77 7.28 -26.18
CA ARG A 68 15.14 7.63 -25.71
C ARG A 68 15.11 8.76 -24.68
N LEU A 69 14.17 9.70 -24.79
CA LEU A 69 13.99 10.78 -23.81
C LEU A 69 13.56 10.21 -22.46
N VAL A 70 12.63 9.24 -22.47
CA VAL A 70 12.15 8.58 -21.25
C VAL A 70 13.30 7.87 -20.53
N VAL A 71 14.08 7.08 -21.27
CA VAL A 71 15.27 6.38 -20.71
C VAL A 71 16.25 7.36 -20.07
N ARG A 72 16.54 8.47 -20.76
CA ARG A 72 17.47 9.50 -20.24
C ARG A 72 16.95 10.10 -18.93
N ILE A 73 15.66 10.40 -18.85
CA ILE A 73 15.05 10.97 -17.64
C ILE A 73 15.03 9.93 -16.52
N ALA A 74 14.69 8.67 -16.82
CA ALA A 74 14.68 7.59 -15.85
C ALA A 74 16.06 7.37 -15.21
N LEU A 75 17.13 7.38 -16.02
CA LEU A 75 18.51 7.29 -15.53
C LEU A 75 18.90 8.43 -14.59
N HIS A 76 18.34 9.63 -14.77
CA HIS A 76 18.56 10.78 -13.88
C HIS A 76 17.71 10.75 -12.60
N CYS A 77 16.53 10.10 -12.66
CA CYS A 77 15.62 9.98 -11.51
C CYS A 77 15.88 8.71 -10.69
N ARG A 78 16.86 7.89 -11.08
CA ARG A 78 17.15 6.59 -10.51
C ARG A 78 17.54 6.71 -9.04
N ASN A 79 16.76 6.08 -8.17
CA ASN A 79 17.20 5.51 -6.91
C ASN A 79 17.30 3.99 -7.11
N ASP A 80 18.14 3.32 -6.39
CA ASP A 80 18.74 2.01 -6.68
C ASP A 80 17.86 0.82 -7.10
N SER A 81 16.53 0.90 -7.11
CA SER A 81 15.78 -0.35 -7.13
C SER A 81 14.98 -0.70 -8.37
N ASN A 82 14.40 0.20 -9.18
CA ASN A 82 13.45 -0.26 -10.22
C ASN A 82 13.51 0.54 -11.52
N LEU A 83 14.63 0.48 -12.23
CA LEU A 83 14.77 1.17 -13.51
C LEU A 83 13.75 0.72 -14.58
N PRO A 84 13.42 -0.59 -14.75
CA PRO A 84 12.43 -1.02 -15.72
C PRO A 84 11.06 -0.42 -15.47
N ASP A 85 10.58 -0.45 -14.22
CA ASP A 85 9.26 0.07 -13.86
C ASP A 85 9.21 1.60 -14.02
N LEU A 86 10.28 2.27 -13.62
CA LEU A 86 10.40 3.72 -13.78
C LEU A 86 10.35 4.14 -15.26
N ILE A 87 10.98 3.34 -16.15
CA ILE A 87 10.88 3.55 -17.59
C ILE A 87 9.44 3.35 -18.07
N GLN A 88 8.74 2.31 -17.62
CA GLN A 88 7.35 2.08 -18.06
C GLN A 88 6.40 3.15 -17.55
N GLU A 89 6.56 3.60 -16.31
CA GLU A 89 5.79 4.75 -15.80
C GLU A 89 6.09 6.03 -16.59
N GLY A 90 7.34 6.23 -16.98
CA GLY A 90 7.73 7.31 -17.89
C GLY A 90 7.10 7.19 -19.28
N ASN A 91 7.01 5.98 -19.83
CA ASN A 91 6.33 5.72 -21.11
C ASN A 91 4.83 6.04 -21.03
N ILE A 92 4.16 5.72 -19.91
CA ILE A 92 2.77 6.13 -19.68
C ILE A 92 2.67 7.66 -19.66
N GLY A 93 3.60 8.34 -18.99
CA GLY A 93 3.67 9.81 -19.01
C GLY A 93 3.88 10.38 -20.39
N LEU A 94 4.73 9.76 -21.21
CA LEU A 94 4.96 10.13 -22.61
C LEU A 94 3.69 9.97 -23.47
N MET A 95 2.99 8.85 -23.36
CA MET A 95 1.73 8.61 -24.06
C MET A 95 0.67 9.67 -23.70
N HIS A 96 0.58 10.02 -22.43
CA HIS A 96 -0.32 11.08 -21.97
C HIS A 96 0.04 12.44 -22.57
N ALA A 97 1.34 12.75 -22.66
CA ALA A 97 1.83 13.98 -23.28
C ALA A 97 1.48 14.03 -24.78
N VAL A 98 1.60 12.91 -25.50
CA VAL A 98 1.24 12.83 -26.93
C VAL A 98 -0.23 13.20 -27.16
N GLY A 99 -1.12 12.70 -26.30
CA GLY A 99 -2.56 12.98 -26.42
C GLY A 99 -2.98 14.42 -26.09
N LYS A 100 -2.12 15.16 -25.37
CA LYS A 100 -2.43 16.54 -24.93
C LYS A 100 -1.55 17.63 -25.57
N TYR A 101 -0.61 17.24 -26.42
CA TYR A 101 0.32 18.18 -27.02
C TYR A 101 -0.35 19.02 -28.11
N ASP A 102 -0.16 20.33 -28.00
CA ASP A 102 -0.59 21.30 -29.02
C ASP A 102 0.61 21.80 -29.83
N PRO A 103 0.72 21.46 -31.13
CA PRO A 103 1.83 21.86 -31.98
C PRO A 103 1.81 23.38 -32.33
N ASP A 104 0.70 24.07 -32.10
CA ASP A 104 0.55 25.48 -32.46
C ASP A 104 1.19 26.43 -31.43
N LEU A 105 1.46 25.94 -30.22
CA LEU A 105 2.16 26.68 -29.15
C LEU A 105 3.66 26.94 -29.45
N GLY A 106 4.21 26.39 -30.52
CA GLY A 106 5.61 26.61 -30.93
C GLY A 106 6.70 25.99 -30.04
N ILE A 107 6.33 25.30 -28.99
CA ILE A 107 7.23 24.61 -28.04
C ILE A 107 7.57 23.23 -28.62
N ARG A 108 8.81 22.73 -28.40
CA ARG A 108 9.20 21.37 -28.77
C ARG A 108 8.43 20.34 -27.92
N PHE A 109 7.99 19.26 -28.57
CA PHE A 109 7.32 18.16 -27.89
C PHE A 109 8.18 17.58 -26.75
N SER A 110 9.48 17.41 -26.95
CA SER A 110 10.39 16.91 -25.93
C SER A 110 10.38 17.74 -24.65
N THR A 111 10.29 19.06 -24.77
CA THR A 111 10.20 19.98 -23.62
C THR A 111 8.88 19.78 -22.88
N TYR A 112 7.76 19.73 -23.59
CA TYR A 112 6.44 19.49 -23.03
C TYR A 112 6.33 18.10 -22.37
N ALA A 113 6.75 17.04 -23.08
CA ALA A 113 6.71 15.66 -22.59
C ALA A 113 7.55 15.45 -21.33
N THR A 114 8.68 16.17 -21.18
CA THR A 114 9.56 16.05 -20.00
C THR A 114 8.80 16.33 -18.69
N PHE A 115 7.85 17.26 -18.67
CA PHE A 115 7.04 17.55 -17.48
C PHE A 115 6.15 16.36 -17.11
N TRP A 116 5.47 15.76 -18.09
CA TRP A 116 4.59 14.62 -17.88
C TRP A 116 5.34 13.35 -17.46
N ILE A 117 6.46 13.09 -18.14
CA ILE A 117 7.36 11.97 -17.83
C ILE A 117 7.85 12.09 -16.38
N ARG A 118 8.42 13.25 -16.01
CA ARG A 118 8.92 13.49 -14.64
C ARG A 118 7.81 13.43 -13.59
N ALA A 119 6.65 13.99 -13.88
CA ALA A 119 5.52 13.96 -12.95
C ALA A 119 5.08 12.53 -12.66
N ARG A 120 5.01 11.70 -13.71
CA ARG A 120 4.61 10.29 -13.57
C ARG A 120 5.65 9.47 -12.81
N MET A 121 6.92 9.61 -13.16
CA MET A 121 8.03 8.94 -12.47
C MET A 121 8.12 9.34 -10.99
N ARG A 122 7.99 10.63 -10.68
CA ARG A 122 7.99 11.11 -9.30
C ARG A 122 6.83 10.52 -8.50
N ARG A 123 5.63 10.49 -9.10
CA ARG A 123 4.48 9.88 -8.43
C ARG A 123 4.74 8.41 -8.11
N TYR A 124 5.27 7.65 -9.08
CA TYR A 124 5.63 6.25 -8.88
C TYR A 124 6.65 6.07 -7.73
N LEU A 125 7.72 6.86 -7.73
CA LEU A 125 8.74 6.81 -6.67
C LEU A 125 8.16 7.10 -5.28
N MET A 126 7.20 8.00 -5.18
CA MET A 126 6.53 8.29 -3.92
C MET A 126 5.56 7.17 -3.51
N ASP A 127 4.80 6.62 -4.47
CA ASP A 127 3.81 5.56 -4.22
C ASP A 127 4.49 4.22 -3.84
N THR A 128 5.75 4.02 -4.24
CA THR A 128 6.55 2.81 -3.97
C THR A 128 7.62 2.99 -2.90
N TRP A 129 7.65 4.15 -2.23
CA TRP A 129 8.66 4.44 -1.20
C TRP A 129 8.53 3.55 0.04
N SER A 130 7.30 3.29 0.47
CA SER A 130 6.97 2.47 1.64
C SER A 130 5.68 1.69 1.37
N MET A 131 5.49 0.57 2.06
CA MET A 131 4.27 -0.25 2.00
C MET A 131 3.02 0.57 2.36
N VAL A 132 3.16 1.51 3.29
CA VAL A 132 2.11 2.48 3.64
C VAL A 132 2.31 3.76 2.84
N LYS A 133 1.31 4.17 2.05
CA LYS A 133 1.40 5.38 1.22
C LYS A 133 1.62 6.64 2.05
N ILE A 134 2.73 7.34 1.78
CA ILE A 134 3.13 8.54 2.52
C ILE A 134 2.42 9.79 1.99
N GLY A 135 2.30 9.94 0.69
CA GLY A 135 1.85 11.19 0.04
C GLY A 135 0.35 11.24 -0.27
N THR A 136 -0.53 11.25 0.73
CA THR A 136 -1.98 11.30 0.53
C THR A 136 -2.50 12.70 0.24
N THR A 137 -1.93 13.74 0.85
CA THR A 137 -2.31 15.16 0.66
C THR A 137 -1.34 15.89 -0.25
N ASP A 138 -1.75 17.05 -0.78
CA ASP A 138 -0.88 17.87 -1.64
C ASP A 138 0.29 18.49 -0.86
N SER A 139 0.11 18.80 0.44
CA SER A 139 1.19 19.24 1.34
C SER A 139 2.23 18.14 1.51
N HIS A 140 1.83 16.91 1.81
CA HIS A 140 2.75 15.77 1.96
C HIS A 140 3.52 15.48 0.67
N ARG A 141 2.87 15.60 -0.51
CA ARG A 141 3.57 15.40 -1.80
C ARG A 141 4.63 16.46 -2.06
N ARG A 142 4.35 17.72 -1.71
CA ARG A 142 5.35 18.80 -1.79
C ARG A 142 6.49 18.54 -0.84
N LEU A 143 6.21 18.20 0.42
CA LEU A 143 7.21 17.92 1.44
C LEU A 143 8.13 16.76 1.06
N PHE A 144 7.60 15.66 0.54
CA PHE A 144 8.39 14.50 0.12
C PHE A 144 9.58 14.86 -0.77
N TYR A 145 9.41 15.80 -1.72
CA TYR A 145 10.47 16.20 -2.64
C TYR A 145 11.25 17.44 -2.20
N SER A 146 10.63 18.32 -1.44
CA SER A 146 11.25 19.60 -1.08
C SER A 146 12.03 19.55 0.23
N LEU A 147 11.58 18.72 1.19
CA LEU A 147 12.16 18.67 2.54
C LEU A 147 13.65 18.33 2.52
N LYS A 148 14.03 17.24 1.87
CA LYS A 148 15.44 16.83 1.77
C LYS A 148 16.31 17.90 1.11
N ARG A 149 15.82 18.48 0.00
CA ARG A 149 16.55 19.50 -0.75
C ARG A 149 16.73 20.79 0.09
N GLU A 150 15.70 21.18 0.85
CA GLU A 150 15.75 22.38 1.68
C GLU A 150 16.68 22.17 2.88
N LYS A 151 16.65 20.98 3.48
CA LYS A 151 17.56 20.58 4.54
C LYS A 151 19.04 20.64 4.09
N GLU A 152 19.34 20.01 2.95
CA GLU A 152 20.69 20.08 2.35
C GLU A 152 21.10 21.52 2.00
N ARG A 153 20.16 22.38 1.58
CA ARG A 153 20.43 23.78 1.28
C ARG A 153 20.84 24.56 2.53
N LEU A 154 20.13 24.38 3.63
CA LEU A 154 20.43 25.01 4.91
C LEU A 154 21.75 24.53 5.48
N GLU A 155 22.01 23.22 5.45
CA GLU A 155 23.27 22.61 5.90
C GLU A 155 24.47 23.17 5.12
N ARG A 156 24.38 23.31 3.79
CA ARG A 156 25.40 23.94 2.95
C ARG A 156 25.64 25.42 3.29
N SER A 157 24.62 26.09 3.80
CA SER A 157 24.71 27.49 4.26
C SER A 157 25.21 27.60 5.69
N GLY A 158 25.57 26.49 6.35
CA GLY A 158 26.04 26.46 7.73
C GLY A 158 24.94 26.65 8.78
N VAL A 159 23.67 26.58 8.39
CA VAL A 159 22.52 26.73 9.28
C VAL A 159 21.98 25.37 9.68
N ILE A 160 21.79 25.13 10.98
CA ILE A 160 21.18 23.90 11.47
C ILE A 160 19.69 23.90 11.12
N PRO A 161 19.20 22.93 10.34
CA PRO A 161 17.80 22.89 9.94
C PRO A 161 16.92 22.52 11.15
N SER A 162 16.13 23.47 11.65
CA SER A 162 15.09 23.23 12.65
C SER A 162 13.73 23.04 11.97
N ALA A 163 12.83 22.26 12.58
CA ALA A 163 11.48 22.01 12.03
C ALA A 163 10.71 23.33 11.80
N ARG A 164 10.89 24.33 12.65
CA ARG A 164 10.27 25.66 12.49
C ARG A 164 10.79 26.40 11.27
N LEU A 165 12.11 26.43 11.09
CA LEU A 165 12.75 27.10 9.95
C LEU A 165 12.38 26.43 8.62
N LEU A 166 12.29 25.12 8.60
CA LEU A 166 11.84 24.34 7.45
C LEU A 166 10.36 24.60 7.15
N ALA A 167 9.52 24.71 8.19
CA ALA A 167 8.11 25.02 8.06
C ALA A 167 7.88 26.40 7.44
N ASP A 168 8.61 27.42 7.90
CA ASP A 168 8.54 28.79 7.35
C ASP A 168 8.99 28.84 5.89
N ASN A 169 10.05 28.08 5.51
CA ASN A 169 10.55 28.06 4.13
C ASN A 169 9.67 27.26 3.16
N LEU A 170 8.88 26.31 3.66
CA LEU A 170 8.05 25.42 2.85
C LEU A 170 6.55 25.72 2.93
N ASP A 171 6.15 26.79 3.61
CA ASP A 171 4.76 27.20 3.83
C ASP A 171 3.90 26.07 4.43
N THR A 172 4.41 25.44 5.49
CA THR A 172 3.78 24.30 6.17
C THR A 172 3.86 24.46 7.69
N THR A 173 3.30 23.52 8.44
CA THR A 173 3.38 23.51 9.91
C THR A 173 4.60 22.71 10.39
N ALA A 174 5.15 23.06 11.56
CA ALA A 174 6.26 22.31 12.14
C ALA A 174 5.89 20.84 12.42
N LEU A 175 4.62 20.58 12.79
CA LEU A 175 4.11 19.21 13.00
C LEU A 175 4.12 18.38 11.70
N GLU A 176 3.75 18.97 10.57
CA GLU A 176 3.80 18.28 9.27
C GLU A 176 5.24 17.95 8.85
N ILE A 177 6.20 18.82 9.22
CA ILE A 177 7.62 18.55 8.98
C ILE A 177 8.11 17.38 9.83
N GLU A 178 7.82 17.38 11.13
CA GLU A 178 8.22 16.31 12.04
C GLU A 178 7.59 14.97 11.66
N ASP A 179 6.30 14.93 11.33
CA ASP A 179 5.60 13.73 10.85
C ASP A 179 6.23 13.20 9.54
N MET A 180 6.52 14.11 8.60
CA MET A 180 7.15 13.71 7.34
C MET A 180 8.60 13.23 7.56
N GLU A 181 9.38 13.85 8.45
CA GLU A 181 10.73 13.39 8.79
C GLU A 181 10.70 11.98 9.40
N GLN A 182 9.78 11.71 10.32
CA GLN A 182 9.62 10.36 10.89
C GLN A 182 9.30 9.32 9.81
N ARG A 183 8.36 9.63 8.90
CA ARG A 183 7.97 8.72 7.81
C ARG A 183 9.09 8.48 6.78
N LEU A 184 9.91 9.47 6.51
CA LEU A 184 11.04 9.35 5.58
C LEU A 184 12.25 8.67 6.19
N TYR A 185 12.44 8.79 7.50
CA TYR A 185 13.59 8.23 8.22
C TYR A 185 13.41 6.75 8.54
N HIS A 186 12.19 6.33 8.87
CA HIS A 186 11.88 4.94 9.19
C HIS A 186 11.58 4.17 7.89
N LEU A 187 12.60 3.43 7.42
CA LEU A 187 12.42 2.47 6.33
C LEU A 187 11.69 1.23 6.84
N ASP A 188 10.90 0.62 5.96
CA ASP A 188 10.25 -0.67 6.26
C ASP A 188 11.31 -1.73 6.57
N ILE A 189 11.16 -2.43 7.69
CA ILE A 189 12.08 -3.46 8.15
C ILE A 189 11.49 -4.82 7.76
N SER A 190 12.33 -5.72 7.22
CA SER A 190 11.89 -7.09 6.95
C SER A 190 11.66 -7.85 8.25
N LEU A 191 10.48 -8.44 8.39
CA LEU A 191 10.13 -9.29 9.54
C LEU A 191 10.92 -10.61 9.56
N GLU A 192 11.43 -11.05 8.41
CA GLU A 192 12.24 -12.26 8.27
C GLU A 192 13.74 -12.00 8.53
N ALA A 193 14.14 -10.73 8.65
CA ALA A 193 15.52 -10.40 8.91
C ALA A 193 15.94 -10.89 10.31
N PRO A 194 17.06 -11.62 10.45
CA PRO A 194 17.58 -12.03 11.74
C PRO A 194 18.03 -10.78 12.53
N GLN A 195 17.65 -10.69 13.80
CA GLN A 195 18.06 -9.55 14.64
C GLN A 195 19.55 -9.60 15.04
N ARG A 196 20.16 -10.77 14.99
CA ARG A 196 21.58 -11.04 15.30
C ARG A 196 22.06 -12.18 14.41
N GLU A 197 23.37 -12.36 14.29
CA GLU A 197 23.98 -13.40 13.43
C GLU A 197 23.45 -14.82 13.66
N ASP A 198 22.99 -15.13 14.90
CA ASP A 198 22.35 -16.42 15.25
C ASP A 198 20.94 -16.24 15.82
N GLY A 199 20.29 -15.13 15.53
CA GLY A 199 19.01 -14.76 16.14
C GLY A 199 17.80 -15.20 15.37
N ASN A 200 16.69 -15.40 16.10
CA ASN A 200 15.39 -15.61 15.51
C ASN A 200 14.95 -14.38 14.69
N PRO A 201 14.14 -14.58 13.64
CA PRO A 201 13.59 -13.47 12.86
C PRO A 201 12.74 -12.54 13.73
N LEU A 202 12.66 -11.27 13.35
CA LEU A 202 11.88 -10.25 14.08
C LEU A 202 10.42 -10.70 14.27
N MET A 203 9.89 -11.45 13.32
CA MET A 203 8.52 -11.98 13.35
C MET A 203 8.25 -12.82 14.60
N ASP A 204 9.20 -13.62 15.09
CA ASP A 204 9.03 -14.47 16.26
C ASP A 204 9.01 -13.68 17.59
N THR A 205 9.45 -12.43 17.57
CA THR A 205 9.44 -11.55 18.75
C THR A 205 8.17 -10.71 18.86
N ILE A 206 7.38 -10.64 17.77
CA ILE A 206 6.14 -9.87 17.76
C ILE A 206 5.03 -10.74 18.34
N GLY A 207 4.54 -10.38 19.53
CA GLY A 207 3.39 -11.03 20.16
C GLY A 207 2.12 -10.80 19.35
N SER A 208 1.22 -11.79 19.32
CA SER A 208 -0.09 -11.68 18.67
C SER A 208 -1.00 -10.61 19.32
N GLY A 209 -0.65 -10.13 20.49
CA GLY A 209 -1.50 -9.25 21.28
C GLY A 209 -2.72 -9.96 21.90
N GLU A 210 -2.89 -11.25 21.63
CA GLU A 210 -3.94 -12.05 22.25
C GLU A 210 -3.52 -12.45 23.66
N ASP A 211 -4.25 -11.97 24.64
CA ASP A 211 -4.11 -12.45 26.00
C ASP A 211 -4.86 -13.79 26.13
N ILE A 212 -4.08 -14.87 26.25
CA ILE A 212 -4.62 -16.22 26.37
C ILE A 212 -5.45 -16.34 27.64
N GLU A 213 -5.04 -15.67 28.72
CA GLU A 213 -5.73 -15.66 30.01
C GLU A 213 -7.11 -15.00 29.86
N GLU A 214 -7.18 -13.83 29.25
CA GLU A 214 -8.45 -13.13 28.98
C GLU A 214 -9.38 -13.97 28.09
N THR A 215 -8.85 -14.60 27.04
CA THR A 215 -9.63 -15.50 26.15
C THR A 215 -10.21 -16.71 26.89
N VAL A 216 -9.45 -17.29 27.81
CA VAL A 216 -9.92 -18.43 28.62
C VAL A 216 -10.97 -17.97 29.61
N ILE A 217 -10.76 -16.84 30.30
CA ILE A 217 -11.73 -16.25 31.23
C ILE A 217 -13.04 -15.93 30.52
N GLU A 218 -13.00 -15.35 29.31
CA GLU A 218 -14.19 -15.07 28.51
C GLU A 218 -14.96 -16.36 28.14
N LYS A 219 -14.26 -17.40 27.70
CA LYS A 219 -14.84 -18.71 27.37
C LYS A 219 -15.50 -19.35 28.57
N ASP A 220 -14.81 -19.40 29.71
CA ASP A 220 -15.34 -19.98 30.93
C ASP A 220 -16.53 -19.18 31.45
N THR A 221 -16.48 -17.87 31.38
CA THR A 221 -17.58 -16.98 31.75
C THR A 221 -18.78 -17.22 30.84
N ALA A 222 -18.57 -17.37 29.54
CA ALA A 222 -19.65 -17.67 28.57
C ALA A 222 -20.29 -19.05 28.82
N VAL A 223 -19.49 -20.07 29.14
CA VAL A 223 -20.01 -21.41 29.50
C VAL A 223 -20.85 -21.36 30.77
N MET A 224 -20.34 -20.67 31.81
CA MET A 224 -21.05 -20.50 33.07
C MET A 224 -22.37 -19.73 32.88
N LEU A 225 -22.34 -18.66 32.08
CA LEU A 225 -23.53 -17.87 31.75
C LEU A 225 -24.59 -18.70 31.00
N ARG A 226 -24.16 -19.49 30.01
CA ARG A 226 -25.06 -20.41 29.28
C ARG A 226 -25.71 -21.42 30.19
N LYS A 227 -24.98 -22.03 31.09
CA LYS A 227 -25.52 -22.99 32.08
C LYS A 227 -26.56 -22.32 32.98
N ARG A 228 -26.26 -21.14 33.53
CA ARG A 228 -27.20 -20.40 34.40
C ARG A 228 -28.45 -19.96 33.65
N LEU A 229 -28.32 -19.50 32.41
CA LEU A 229 -29.45 -19.18 31.54
C LEU A 229 -30.31 -20.42 31.29
N GLY A 230 -29.69 -21.58 31.03
CA GLY A 230 -30.38 -22.84 30.87
C GLY A 230 -31.21 -23.22 32.13
N ASP A 231 -30.62 -23.08 33.31
CA ASP A 231 -31.33 -23.37 34.57
C ASP A 231 -32.40 -22.34 34.91
N PHE A 232 -32.22 -21.07 34.53
CA PHE A 232 -33.24 -20.04 34.64
C PHE A 232 -34.44 -20.33 33.69
N LYS A 233 -34.18 -20.74 32.45
CA LYS A 233 -35.20 -21.11 31.46
C LYS A 233 -36.10 -22.26 31.97
N LYS A 234 -35.54 -23.26 32.64
CA LYS A 234 -36.32 -24.39 33.21
C LYS A 234 -37.35 -23.94 34.27
N ARG A 235 -37.18 -22.77 34.89
CA ARG A 235 -38.06 -22.21 35.91
C ARG A 235 -39.15 -21.29 35.35
N LEU A 236 -39.04 -20.92 34.07
CA LEU A 236 -39.98 -20.05 33.40
C LEU A 236 -41.14 -20.82 32.79
N LYS A 237 -42.30 -20.15 32.67
CA LYS A 237 -43.44 -20.69 31.93
C LYS A 237 -43.15 -20.57 30.42
N GLU A 238 -43.78 -21.39 29.62
CA GLU A 238 -43.64 -21.44 28.17
C GLU A 238 -43.72 -20.04 27.50
N ARG A 239 -44.68 -19.20 27.90
CA ARG A 239 -44.84 -17.82 27.42
C ARG A 239 -43.65 -16.91 27.80
N GLU A 240 -43.13 -17.09 29.01
CA GLU A 240 -42.03 -16.34 29.54
C GLU A 240 -40.69 -16.75 28.82
N CYS A 241 -40.54 -18.04 28.55
CA CYS A 241 -39.39 -18.54 27.74
C CYS A 241 -39.42 -17.96 26.32
N PHE A 242 -40.60 -17.94 25.69
CA PHE A 242 -40.74 -17.38 24.35
C PHE A 242 -40.37 -15.91 24.29
N ILE A 243 -40.79 -15.11 25.28
CA ILE A 243 -40.44 -13.68 25.38
C ILE A 243 -38.93 -13.52 25.63
N LEU A 244 -38.33 -14.35 26.46
CA LEU A 244 -36.91 -14.33 26.72
C LEU A 244 -36.10 -14.57 25.44
N ASP A 245 -36.43 -15.62 24.69
CA ASP A 245 -35.70 -16.06 23.51
C ASP A 245 -35.86 -15.14 22.31
N ASN A 246 -37.11 -14.70 22.04
CA ASN A 246 -37.43 -13.97 20.81
C ASN A 246 -37.45 -12.45 20.97
N ARG A 247 -37.30 -11.95 22.21
CA ARG A 247 -37.30 -10.50 22.44
C ARG A 247 -36.12 -10.01 23.27
N ILE A 248 -35.67 -10.73 24.30
CA ILE A 248 -34.60 -10.27 25.17
C ILE A 248 -33.22 -10.75 24.66
N MET A 249 -33.18 -11.97 24.10
CA MET A 249 -31.93 -12.59 23.65
C MET A 249 -31.77 -12.68 22.13
N ALA A 250 -32.79 -12.30 21.37
CA ALA A 250 -32.74 -12.31 19.91
C ALA A 250 -31.99 -11.10 19.37
N ASP A 251 -31.21 -11.30 18.33
CA ASP A 251 -30.54 -10.21 17.58
C ASP A 251 -31.55 -9.33 16.84
N ASP A 252 -32.67 -9.94 16.37
CA ASP A 252 -33.81 -9.25 15.78
C ASP A 252 -35.06 -9.46 16.67
N PRO A 253 -35.36 -8.52 17.60
CA PRO A 253 -36.39 -8.70 18.62
C PRO A 253 -37.80 -8.49 18.07
N LEU A 254 -38.67 -9.49 18.25
CA LEU A 254 -40.10 -9.39 17.93
C LEU A 254 -40.77 -8.22 18.65
N THR A 255 -41.74 -7.59 18.00
CA THR A 255 -42.52 -6.49 18.58
C THR A 255 -43.47 -6.96 19.71
N LEU A 256 -43.78 -6.08 20.64
CA LEU A 256 -44.71 -6.41 21.72
C LEU A 256 -46.11 -6.76 21.21
N GLU A 257 -46.50 -6.25 20.04
CA GLU A 257 -47.77 -6.51 19.38
C GLU A 257 -47.83 -7.90 18.78
N GLU A 258 -46.77 -8.33 18.07
CA GLU A 258 -46.65 -9.69 17.49
C GLU A 258 -46.71 -10.77 18.59
N ILE A 259 -45.98 -10.53 19.69
CA ILE A 259 -45.99 -11.44 20.83
C ILE A 259 -47.40 -11.44 21.49
N GLY A 260 -48.03 -10.27 21.60
CA GLY A 260 -49.37 -10.12 22.12
C GLY A 260 -50.41 -10.89 21.29
N GLN A 261 -50.36 -10.80 19.97
CA GLN A 261 -51.22 -11.53 19.04
C GLN A 261 -51.04 -13.07 19.18
N ARG A 262 -49.76 -13.53 19.26
CA ARG A 262 -49.46 -14.97 19.38
C ARG A 262 -50.02 -15.62 20.66
N PHE A 263 -50.02 -14.89 21.78
CA PHE A 263 -50.48 -15.38 23.08
C PHE A 263 -51.85 -14.87 23.52
N ASN A 264 -52.58 -14.18 22.65
CA ASN A 264 -53.89 -13.57 22.92
C ASN A 264 -53.89 -12.68 24.19
N THR A 265 -52.85 -11.81 24.28
CA THR A 265 -52.66 -10.92 25.42
C THR A 265 -52.40 -9.48 24.95
N SER A 266 -52.71 -8.50 25.83
CA SER A 266 -52.48 -7.10 25.50
C SER A 266 -50.97 -6.76 25.46
N LYS A 267 -50.58 -5.81 24.61
CA LYS A 267 -49.23 -5.25 24.51
C LYS A 267 -48.65 -4.88 25.87
N GLU A 268 -49.47 -4.23 26.70
CA GLU A 268 -49.02 -3.81 28.04
C GLU A 268 -48.75 -5.01 28.96
N ARG A 269 -49.54 -6.08 28.83
CA ARG A 269 -49.31 -7.31 29.60
C ARG A 269 -47.99 -8.00 29.20
N VAL A 270 -47.67 -8.00 27.92
CA VAL A 270 -46.35 -8.52 27.43
C VAL A 270 -45.22 -7.66 28.00
N ARG A 271 -45.37 -6.33 28.01
CA ARG A 271 -44.38 -5.41 28.59
C ARG A 271 -44.14 -5.68 30.09
N GLN A 272 -45.22 -5.89 30.85
CA GLN A 272 -45.11 -6.22 32.28
C GLN A 272 -44.36 -7.55 32.50
N ILE A 273 -44.64 -8.57 31.67
CA ILE A 273 -43.97 -9.85 31.74
C ILE A 273 -42.49 -9.67 31.39
N GLN A 274 -42.14 -8.92 30.33
CA GLN A 274 -40.77 -8.61 29.95
C GLN A 274 -39.96 -7.98 31.09
N VAL A 275 -40.54 -6.92 31.74
CA VAL A 275 -39.88 -6.25 32.87
C VAL A 275 -39.69 -7.21 34.05
N LYS A 276 -40.68 -8.07 34.34
CA LYS A 276 -40.57 -9.08 35.39
C LYS A 276 -39.47 -10.09 35.11
N ILE A 277 -39.36 -10.57 33.87
CA ILE A 277 -38.29 -11.52 33.43
C ILE A 277 -36.93 -10.83 33.56
N SER A 278 -36.76 -9.62 33.07
CA SER A 278 -35.50 -8.85 33.14
C SER A 278 -35.03 -8.64 34.58
N ASN A 279 -35.97 -8.26 35.47
CA ASN A 279 -35.67 -8.06 36.89
C ASN A 279 -35.30 -9.37 37.58
N ASN A 280 -35.98 -10.48 37.29
CA ASN A 280 -35.66 -11.81 37.83
C ASN A 280 -34.32 -12.32 37.32
N LEU A 281 -34.01 -12.13 36.03
CA LEU A 281 -32.74 -12.47 35.41
C LEU A 281 -31.59 -11.68 36.05
N ALA A 282 -31.78 -10.35 36.21
CA ALA A 282 -30.80 -9.49 36.86
C ALA A 282 -30.51 -9.91 38.32
N ARG A 283 -31.57 -10.29 39.07
CA ARG A 283 -31.37 -10.81 40.45
C ARG A 283 -30.63 -12.15 40.44
N ASN A 284 -30.95 -13.05 39.53
CA ASN A 284 -30.30 -14.38 39.44
C ASN A 284 -28.84 -14.25 39.05
N LEU A 285 -28.49 -13.28 38.20
CA LEU A 285 -27.11 -13.00 37.82
C LEU A 285 -26.33 -12.30 38.91
N ARG A 286 -26.93 -11.37 39.66
CA ARG A 286 -26.27 -10.63 40.76
C ARG A 286 -26.13 -11.46 42.05
N SER A 287 -27.02 -12.40 42.35
CA SER A 287 -26.99 -13.22 43.58
C SER A 287 -25.84 -14.23 43.62
N SER A 288 -25.10 -14.33 42.57
CA SER A 288 -23.85 -15.11 42.50
C SER A 288 -22.79 -14.20 41.93
N GLU A 289 -21.98 -13.58 42.80
CA GLU A 289 -20.77 -12.89 42.39
C GLU A 289 -20.01 -13.77 41.41
N ILE A 290 -19.83 -13.24 40.20
CA ILE A 290 -18.97 -13.84 39.18
C ILE A 290 -17.54 -13.52 39.68
N ARG A 291 -17.03 -14.29 40.64
CA ARG A 291 -15.61 -14.35 40.90
C ARG A 291 -15.06 -15.44 39.99
N PRO A 292 -14.17 -15.10 39.04
CA PRO A 292 -13.38 -16.13 38.41
C PRO A 292 -12.66 -16.89 39.54
N SER A 293 -12.77 -18.20 39.56
CA SER A 293 -11.97 -19.04 40.45
C SER A 293 -10.51 -18.79 40.10
N MET A 294 -9.77 -18.16 41.01
CA MET A 294 -8.32 -18.08 40.99
C MET A 294 -7.71 -19.47 41.02
#